data_935969f9e1ce68e5010edf775fc21f08
#
_entry.id   935969f9e1ce68e5010edf775fc21f08
#
_cell.length_a   1.000
_cell.length_b   1.000
_cell.length_c   1.000
_cell.angle_alpha   90.00
_cell.angle_beta   90.00
_cell.angle_gamma   90.00
#
_symmetry.space_group_name_H-M   'P 1'
#
loop_
_entity.id
_entity.type
_entity.pdbx_description
1 polymer ?
#
loop_
_entity_poly.entity_id
_entity_poly.type
_entity_poly.pdbx_seq_one_letter_code
_entity_poly.pdbx_strand_id
1 'polypeptide(L)'
;MGESRPLYMMIQDYILDQIRKGNWKPDDQIPPERELAEQFQVSRITAKAAIVGLVNKGYLSRQRGKGTFVAHVPGPGKSLERMPVHSAAEGSKKLVGLIIPWVEFRYFSLLLSGVEEELSKAGYHLIVKRITGLETESQTIEAFLGIPVDALIIVTSPGEHFNEDIIRLVLDKYPVILVEKSMQDIRTNSVYCDAGKGGAMMAEYLMGKGVRKIGLVTYPPRFTFGVKARIFGFQSALVAGGVPPLSDDLILSVTPDLLQRSDDPEIPEEIIRFLSEHPELEAVATVDAMLAKLVGKACYQMGRTDMRIICFDEPSYSKNSVYPTAYIDQSPVEVGRIAVRLAMEALEGQQEPKKCVIEPRLVELS
;
A
#
# COMPACT_ATOMS: atom_id res chain seq x y z
N MET A 1 17.45 27.02 -8.96
CA MET A 1 17.60 25.62 -9.31
C MET A 1 16.38 25.26 -10.13
N GLY A 2 16.54 24.89 -11.41
CA GLY A 2 15.41 24.65 -12.30
C GLY A 2 14.58 23.48 -11.81
N GLU A 3 13.26 23.62 -11.82
CA GLU A 3 12.32 22.54 -11.56
C GLU A 3 12.61 21.41 -12.54
N SER A 4 13.01 20.24 -12.04
CA SER A 4 13.22 19.07 -12.89
C SER A 4 11.84 18.64 -13.40
N ARG A 5 11.66 18.69 -14.70
CA ARG A 5 10.41 18.33 -15.40
C ARG A 5 10.01 16.91 -15.00
N PRO A 6 8.74 16.64 -14.63
CA PRO A 6 8.30 15.29 -14.23
C PRO A 6 8.59 14.24 -15.31
N LEU A 7 9.16 13.11 -14.93
CA LEU A 7 9.63 12.07 -15.86
C LEU A 7 8.50 11.51 -16.76
N TYR A 8 7.27 11.43 -16.27
CA TYR A 8 6.14 10.98 -17.10
C TYR A 8 5.84 11.94 -18.26
N MET A 9 6.13 13.24 -18.12
CA MET A 9 5.98 14.21 -19.21
C MET A 9 6.97 13.98 -20.35
N MET A 10 8.19 13.51 -20.04
CA MET A 10 9.17 13.15 -21.06
C MET A 10 8.66 12.00 -21.94
N ILE A 11 8.02 11.01 -21.34
CA ILE A 11 7.41 9.90 -22.08
C ILE A 11 6.22 10.39 -22.90
N GLN A 12 5.38 11.29 -22.37
CA GLN A 12 4.28 11.90 -23.13
C GLN A 12 4.78 12.64 -24.35
N ASP A 13 5.81 13.47 -24.19
CA ASP A 13 6.42 14.22 -25.29
C ASP A 13 6.99 13.29 -26.37
N TYR A 14 7.66 12.21 -25.96
CA TYR A 14 8.17 11.19 -26.88
C TYR A 14 7.04 10.56 -27.69
N ILE A 15 5.98 10.10 -27.02
CA ILE A 15 4.82 9.49 -27.73
C ILE A 15 4.19 10.48 -28.68
N LEU A 16 3.95 11.72 -28.25
CA LEU A 16 3.38 12.76 -29.10
C LEU A 16 4.28 13.12 -30.28
N ASP A 17 5.59 13.09 -30.11
CA ASP A 17 6.57 13.32 -31.17
C ASP A 17 6.55 12.19 -32.23
N GLN A 18 6.45 10.91 -31.79
CA GLN A 18 6.30 9.78 -32.70
C GLN A 18 5.01 9.88 -33.51
N ILE A 19 3.91 10.31 -32.91
CA ILE A 19 2.64 10.54 -33.61
C ILE A 19 2.76 11.72 -34.58
N ARG A 20 3.34 12.85 -34.18
CA ARG A 20 3.53 14.03 -35.04
C ARG A 20 4.43 13.76 -36.25
N LYS A 21 5.47 12.96 -36.08
CA LYS A 21 6.38 12.55 -37.15
C LYS A 21 5.78 11.49 -38.08
N GLY A 22 4.58 10.99 -37.78
CA GLY A 22 3.92 9.95 -38.57
C GLY A 22 4.54 8.55 -38.42
N ASN A 23 5.43 8.36 -37.44
CA ASN A 23 6.01 7.06 -37.12
C ASN A 23 4.95 6.12 -36.54
N TRP A 24 4.01 6.67 -35.78
CA TRP A 24 2.82 5.97 -35.29
C TRP A 24 1.56 6.65 -35.84
N LYS A 25 0.75 5.86 -36.53
CA LYS A 25 -0.51 6.27 -37.17
C LYS A 25 -1.70 5.88 -36.28
N PRO A 26 -2.89 6.45 -36.50
CA PRO A 26 -4.11 5.97 -35.87
C PRO A 26 -4.23 4.45 -35.99
N ASP A 27 -4.66 3.78 -34.93
CA ASP A 27 -4.74 2.33 -34.73
C ASP A 27 -3.39 1.60 -34.58
N ASP A 28 -2.26 2.25 -34.70
CA ASP A 28 -0.99 1.64 -34.36
C ASP A 28 -0.89 1.41 -32.84
N GLN A 29 -0.43 0.23 -32.47
CA GLN A 29 -0.16 -0.11 -31.08
C GLN A 29 1.13 0.56 -30.63
N ILE A 30 1.09 1.29 -29.49
CA ILE A 30 2.28 1.86 -28.86
C ILE A 30 2.99 0.79 -28.03
N PRO A 31 4.30 0.97 -27.71
CA PRO A 31 5.02 0.08 -26.81
C PRO A 31 4.32 -0.05 -25.46
N PRO A 32 4.28 -1.26 -24.88
CA PRO A 32 3.68 -1.48 -23.57
C PRO A 32 4.44 -0.74 -22.45
N GLU A 33 3.75 -0.49 -21.35
CA GLU A 33 4.28 0.24 -20.19
C GLU A 33 5.65 -0.25 -19.72
N ARG A 34 5.88 -1.59 -19.81
CA ARG A 34 7.14 -2.19 -19.41
C ARG A 34 8.29 -1.75 -20.32
N GLU A 35 8.09 -1.76 -21.62
CA GLU A 35 9.10 -1.36 -22.61
C GLU A 35 9.42 0.13 -22.50
N LEU A 36 8.39 0.98 -22.33
CA LEU A 36 8.60 2.41 -22.11
C LEU A 36 9.34 2.68 -20.79
N ALA A 37 9.02 1.93 -19.72
CA ALA A 37 9.71 2.05 -18.45
C ALA A 37 11.21 1.67 -18.58
N GLU A 38 11.52 0.58 -19.28
CA GLU A 38 12.89 0.15 -19.56
C GLU A 38 13.64 1.18 -20.44
N GLN A 39 13.00 1.64 -21.51
CA GLN A 39 13.59 2.61 -22.46
C GLN A 39 13.95 3.94 -21.80
N PHE A 40 13.10 4.44 -20.89
CA PHE A 40 13.30 5.73 -20.21
C PHE A 40 13.95 5.61 -18.84
N GLN A 41 14.30 4.39 -18.42
CA GLN A 41 14.88 4.10 -17.09
C GLN A 41 14.06 4.67 -15.93
N VAL A 42 12.73 4.51 -16.02
CA VAL A 42 11.77 4.97 -15.02
C VAL A 42 10.96 3.80 -14.44
N SER A 43 10.21 4.08 -13.37
CA SER A 43 9.29 3.08 -12.84
C SER A 43 8.13 2.78 -13.83
N ARG A 44 7.57 1.57 -13.75
CA ARG A 44 6.38 1.20 -14.55
C ARG A 44 5.20 2.12 -14.25
N ILE A 45 5.12 2.66 -13.02
CA ILE A 45 4.08 3.61 -12.61
C ILE A 45 4.22 4.91 -13.39
N THR A 46 5.44 5.40 -13.61
CA THR A 46 5.72 6.61 -14.40
C THR A 46 5.32 6.41 -15.86
N ALA A 47 5.67 5.27 -16.46
CA ALA A 47 5.25 4.95 -17.83
C ALA A 47 3.71 4.82 -17.93
N LYS A 48 3.08 4.17 -16.94
CA LYS A 48 1.62 4.06 -16.85
C LYS A 48 0.96 5.45 -16.73
N ALA A 49 1.48 6.33 -15.90
CA ALA A 49 0.97 7.71 -15.75
C ALA A 49 1.06 8.51 -17.07
N ALA A 50 2.15 8.33 -17.83
CA ALA A 50 2.29 8.95 -19.14
C ALA A 50 1.19 8.51 -20.10
N ILE A 51 0.96 7.20 -20.19
CA ILE A 51 -0.07 6.63 -21.07
C ILE A 51 -1.48 7.08 -20.63
N VAL A 52 -1.80 6.96 -19.33
CA VAL A 52 -3.10 7.40 -18.77
C VAL A 52 -3.36 8.88 -19.10
N GLY A 53 -2.36 9.74 -18.91
CA GLY A 53 -2.48 11.14 -19.23
C GLY A 53 -2.74 11.42 -20.72
N LEU A 54 -2.18 10.62 -21.65
CA LEU A 54 -2.44 10.75 -23.08
C LEU A 54 -3.77 10.13 -23.51
N VAL A 55 -4.22 9.07 -22.84
CA VAL A 55 -5.58 8.52 -23.04
C VAL A 55 -6.63 9.55 -22.62
N ASN A 56 -6.46 10.17 -21.45
CA ASN A 56 -7.37 11.22 -20.98
C ASN A 56 -7.42 12.45 -21.91
N LYS A 57 -6.30 12.77 -22.57
CA LYS A 57 -6.22 13.82 -23.56
C LYS A 57 -6.73 13.42 -24.95
N GLY A 58 -7.13 12.14 -25.12
CA GLY A 58 -7.67 11.61 -26.37
C GLY A 58 -6.65 11.34 -27.48
N TYR A 59 -5.35 11.35 -27.16
CA TYR A 59 -4.29 10.98 -28.13
C TYR A 59 -4.13 9.48 -28.28
N LEU A 60 -4.49 8.72 -27.23
CA LEU A 60 -4.42 7.27 -27.18
C LEU A 60 -5.78 6.67 -26.80
N SER A 61 -5.99 5.40 -27.19
CA SER A 61 -7.15 4.61 -26.80
C SER A 61 -6.69 3.28 -26.22
N ARG A 62 -7.36 2.80 -25.15
CA ARG A 62 -7.09 1.50 -24.55
C ARG A 62 -8.08 0.45 -25.01
N GLN A 63 -7.58 -0.73 -25.37
CA GLN A 63 -8.39 -1.90 -25.68
C GLN A 63 -8.05 -3.02 -24.71
N ARG A 64 -9.03 -3.41 -23.88
CA ARG A 64 -8.84 -4.45 -22.84
C ARG A 64 -8.27 -5.74 -23.46
N GLY A 65 -7.15 -6.21 -22.91
CA GLY A 65 -6.47 -7.43 -23.36
C GLY A 65 -5.69 -7.31 -24.67
N LYS A 66 -5.74 -6.17 -25.37
CA LYS A 66 -5.05 -5.95 -26.65
C LYS A 66 -3.91 -4.95 -26.58
N GLY A 67 -4.01 -3.93 -25.72
CA GLY A 67 -2.98 -2.91 -25.56
C GLY A 67 -3.50 -1.47 -25.66
N THR A 68 -2.55 -0.54 -25.87
CA THR A 68 -2.83 0.88 -26.06
C THR A 68 -2.49 1.28 -27.50
N PHE A 69 -3.37 2.03 -28.12
CA PHE A 69 -3.31 2.37 -29.55
C PHE A 69 -3.40 3.89 -29.74
N VAL A 70 -2.85 4.38 -30.84
CA VAL A 70 -3.04 5.79 -31.25
C VAL A 70 -4.50 6.01 -31.63
N ALA A 71 -5.12 7.06 -31.10
CA ALA A 71 -6.50 7.39 -31.40
C ALA A 71 -6.65 8.02 -32.80
N HIS A 72 -7.80 7.79 -33.44
CA HIS A 72 -8.10 8.31 -34.80
C HIS A 72 -8.20 9.85 -34.87
N VAL A 73 -8.49 10.50 -33.76
CA VAL A 73 -8.60 11.96 -33.69
C VAL A 73 -7.69 12.48 -32.59
N PRO A 74 -6.57 13.17 -32.93
CA PRO A 74 -5.80 13.88 -31.92
C PRO A 74 -6.62 15.11 -31.50
N GLY A 75 -7.30 14.99 -30.41
CA GLY A 75 -8.11 16.06 -29.85
C GLY A 75 -8.79 15.51 -28.61
N PRO A 76 -9.44 16.35 -27.80
CA PRO A 76 -10.16 15.86 -26.65
C PRO A 76 -11.13 14.80 -27.17
N GLY A 77 -10.68 13.53 -27.10
CA GLY A 77 -11.50 12.37 -27.36
C GLY A 77 -12.78 12.55 -26.55
N LYS A 78 -13.84 11.86 -26.93
CA LYS A 78 -14.96 11.69 -26.02
C LYS A 78 -14.36 11.32 -24.68
N SER A 79 -14.10 12.34 -23.85
CA SER A 79 -14.02 12.13 -22.42
C SER A 79 -15.23 11.23 -22.16
N LEU A 80 -15.00 10.07 -21.59
CA LEU A 80 -15.97 9.57 -20.61
C LEU A 80 -16.49 10.84 -20.00
N GLU A 81 -17.77 11.16 -20.25
CA GLU A 81 -18.37 12.47 -19.93
C GLU A 81 -17.71 12.93 -18.65
N ARG A 82 -17.00 14.04 -18.71
CA ARG A 82 -16.33 14.57 -17.52
C ARG A 82 -17.42 14.59 -16.47
N MET A 83 -17.40 13.57 -15.60
CA MET A 83 -18.04 13.80 -14.31
C MET A 83 -17.32 15.03 -13.81
N PRO A 84 -18.01 16.16 -13.64
CA PRO A 84 -17.36 17.40 -13.28
C PRO A 84 -16.55 17.05 -12.03
N VAL A 85 -15.22 17.17 -12.12
CA VAL A 85 -14.41 17.32 -10.91
C VAL A 85 -15.01 18.57 -10.33
N HIS A 86 -15.90 18.41 -9.37
CA HIS A 86 -16.52 19.54 -8.69
C HIS A 86 -15.36 20.34 -8.13
N SER A 87 -15.02 21.43 -8.83
CA SER A 87 -14.15 22.42 -8.24
C SER A 87 -14.79 22.79 -6.91
N ALA A 88 -14.01 22.85 -5.86
CA ALA A 88 -14.43 23.22 -4.51
C ALA A 88 -15.10 24.63 -4.42
N ALA A 89 -15.55 25.19 -5.55
CA ALA A 89 -15.96 26.58 -5.74
C ALA A 89 -17.43 26.88 -5.42
N GLU A 90 -18.29 25.87 -5.13
CA GLU A 90 -19.67 26.14 -4.68
C GLU A 90 -20.01 25.30 -3.46
N GLY A 91 -19.60 25.81 -2.28
CA GLY A 91 -19.98 25.30 -0.97
C GLY A 91 -19.44 23.91 -0.68
N SER A 92 -18.25 23.82 -0.07
CA SER A 92 -17.72 22.58 0.49
C SER A 92 -18.82 21.81 1.20
N LYS A 93 -19.04 20.55 0.83
CA LYS A 93 -20.02 19.67 1.48
C LYS A 93 -19.50 19.14 2.81
N LYS A 94 -18.24 19.44 3.13
CA LYS A 94 -17.54 18.93 4.32
C LYS A 94 -17.59 17.41 4.44
N LEU A 95 -17.37 16.73 3.31
CA LEU A 95 -17.37 15.29 3.19
C LEU A 95 -16.00 14.80 2.72
N VAL A 96 -15.45 13.82 3.41
CA VAL A 96 -14.22 13.11 3.03
C VAL A 96 -14.53 11.64 2.86
N GLY A 97 -14.08 11.05 1.74
CA GLY A 97 -14.17 9.63 1.48
C GLY A 97 -12.94 8.89 2.00
N LEU A 98 -13.14 7.79 2.72
CA LEU A 98 -12.08 6.85 3.12
C LEU A 98 -12.31 5.52 2.42
N ILE A 99 -11.31 5.07 1.65
CA ILE A 99 -11.28 3.75 1.02
C ILE A 99 -10.28 2.89 1.77
N ILE A 100 -10.74 1.74 2.30
CA ILE A 100 -9.90 0.79 3.05
C ILE A 100 -10.15 -0.65 2.63
N PRO A 101 -9.13 -1.53 2.63
CA PRO A 101 -9.30 -2.93 2.24
C PRO A 101 -9.94 -3.78 3.36
N TRP A 102 -9.63 -3.50 4.61
CA TRP A 102 -10.10 -4.29 5.76
C TRP A 102 -10.49 -3.37 6.92
N VAL A 103 -11.57 -3.70 7.60
CA VAL A 103 -12.01 -3.03 8.84
C VAL A 103 -11.82 -3.95 10.05
N GLU A 104 -11.66 -5.24 9.79
CA GLU A 104 -11.59 -6.29 10.79
C GLU A 104 -10.23 -6.31 11.53
N PHE A 105 -9.16 -5.87 10.86
CA PHE A 105 -7.84 -5.80 11.48
C PHE A 105 -7.72 -4.56 12.37
N ARG A 106 -7.20 -4.76 13.58
CA ARG A 106 -7.01 -3.70 14.58
C ARG A 106 -6.29 -2.47 14.04
N TYR A 107 -5.29 -2.66 13.20
CA TYR A 107 -4.57 -1.57 12.54
C TYR A 107 -5.54 -0.61 11.80
N PHE A 108 -6.42 -1.14 10.95
CA PHE A 108 -7.34 -0.31 10.16
C PHE A 108 -8.46 0.31 11.00
N SER A 109 -8.91 -0.35 12.06
CA SER A 109 -9.90 0.23 12.99
C SER A 109 -9.30 1.40 13.78
N LEU A 110 -8.03 1.31 14.19
CA LEU A 110 -7.31 2.40 14.83
C LEU A 110 -7.01 3.56 13.86
N LEU A 111 -6.63 3.25 12.62
CA LEU A 111 -6.47 4.25 11.56
C LEU A 111 -7.76 5.02 11.32
N LEU A 112 -8.88 4.29 11.18
CA LEU A 112 -10.23 4.86 11.03
C LEU A 112 -10.56 5.79 12.21
N SER A 113 -10.25 5.39 13.45
CA SER A 113 -10.45 6.23 14.63
C SER A 113 -9.67 7.54 14.55
N GLY A 114 -8.40 7.49 14.09
CA GLY A 114 -7.58 8.68 13.92
C GLY A 114 -8.11 9.62 12.81
N VAL A 115 -8.62 9.04 11.72
CA VAL A 115 -9.25 9.80 10.62
C VAL A 115 -10.54 10.48 11.11
N GLU A 116 -11.42 9.74 11.76
CA GLU A 116 -12.71 10.26 12.24
C GLU A 116 -12.52 11.38 13.25
N GLU A 117 -11.66 11.16 14.25
CA GLU A 117 -11.39 12.16 15.29
C GLU A 117 -10.90 13.49 14.69
N GLU A 118 -9.97 13.44 13.73
CA GLU A 118 -9.38 14.64 13.15
C GLU A 118 -10.35 15.33 12.18
N LEU A 119 -11.14 14.59 11.41
CA LEU A 119 -12.20 15.15 10.57
C LEU A 119 -13.28 15.83 11.40
N SER A 120 -13.71 15.21 12.50
CA SER A 120 -14.70 15.79 13.40
C SER A 120 -14.24 17.14 13.97
N LYS A 121 -12.95 17.27 14.35
CA LYS A 121 -12.35 18.53 14.78
C LYS A 121 -12.37 19.60 13.68
N ALA A 122 -12.15 19.19 12.42
CA ALA A 122 -12.20 20.08 11.27
C ALA A 122 -13.64 20.40 10.80
N GLY A 123 -14.65 19.79 11.40
CA GLY A 123 -16.06 19.96 11.04
C GLY A 123 -16.44 19.28 9.72
N TYR A 124 -15.73 18.20 9.37
CA TYR A 124 -16.00 17.34 8.21
C TYR A 124 -16.67 16.04 8.63
N HIS A 125 -17.42 15.46 7.71
CA HIS A 125 -18.03 14.14 7.84
C HIS A 125 -17.26 13.09 7.03
N LEU A 126 -17.30 11.84 7.52
CA LEU A 126 -16.59 10.73 6.93
C LEU A 126 -17.55 9.75 6.26
N ILE A 127 -17.24 9.37 5.02
CA ILE A 127 -17.89 8.24 4.34
C ILE A 127 -16.83 7.15 4.13
N VAL A 128 -17.09 5.95 4.65
CA VAL A 128 -16.15 4.81 4.53
C VAL A 128 -16.69 3.81 3.52
N LYS A 129 -15.80 3.37 2.63
CA LYS A 129 -16.06 2.27 1.70
C LYS A 129 -14.96 1.23 1.81
N ARG A 130 -15.37 -0.04 1.91
CA ARG A 130 -14.47 -1.19 1.88
C ARG A 130 -14.25 -1.68 0.46
N ILE A 131 -13.02 -2.06 0.14
CA ILE A 131 -12.62 -2.67 -1.12
C ILE A 131 -12.09 -4.08 -0.90
N THR A 132 -12.19 -4.94 -1.93
CA THR A 132 -11.68 -6.32 -1.89
C THR A 132 -10.66 -6.61 -2.99
N GLY A 133 -10.28 -5.62 -3.79
CA GLY A 133 -9.32 -5.73 -4.88
C GLY A 133 -9.37 -4.55 -5.85
N LEU A 134 -8.56 -4.57 -6.89
CA LEU A 134 -8.42 -3.46 -7.85
C LEU A 134 -9.72 -3.09 -8.58
N GLU A 135 -10.55 -4.08 -8.90
CA GLU A 135 -11.83 -3.82 -9.58
C GLU A 135 -12.81 -3.09 -8.66
N THR A 136 -12.93 -3.52 -7.41
CA THR A 136 -13.77 -2.85 -6.41
C THR A 136 -13.20 -1.50 -6.00
N GLU A 137 -11.88 -1.30 -6.08
CA GLU A 137 -11.24 0.00 -5.85
C GLU A 137 -11.65 1.00 -6.92
N SER A 138 -11.59 0.66 -8.22
CA SER A 138 -12.07 1.50 -9.32
C SER A 138 -13.55 1.86 -9.17
N GLN A 139 -14.41 0.87 -8.95
CA GLN A 139 -15.84 1.09 -8.75
C GLN A 139 -16.13 2.00 -7.54
N THR A 140 -15.34 1.86 -6.48
CA THR A 140 -15.48 2.68 -5.27
C THR A 140 -15.03 4.12 -5.52
N ILE A 141 -13.92 4.32 -6.24
CA ILE A 141 -13.47 5.66 -6.63
C ILE A 141 -14.53 6.34 -7.51
N GLU A 142 -15.04 5.64 -8.52
CA GLU A 142 -16.12 6.16 -9.38
C GLU A 142 -17.37 6.52 -8.59
N ALA A 143 -17.78 5.67 -7.66
CA ALA A 143 -18.93 5.94 -6.78
C ALA A 143 -18.70 7.18 -5.90
N PHE A 144 -17.50 7.39 -5.38
CA PHE A 144 -17.18 8.60 -4.62
C PHE A 144 -17.16 9.86 -5.49
N LEU A 145 -16.69 9.76 -6.73
CA LEU A 145 -16.73 10.90 -7.67
C LEU A 145 -18.17 11.29 -8.07
N GLY A 146 -19.12 10.36 -7.94
CA GLY A 146 -20.56 10.62 -8.08
C GLY A 146 -21.21 11.26 -6.85
N ILE A 147 -20.52 11.31 -5.73
CA ILE A 147 -20.94 11.97 -4.50
C ILE A 147 -20.09 13.22 -4.32
N PRO A 148 -20.62 14.34 -3.81
CA PRO A 148 -19.83 15.57 -3.64
C PRO A 148 -18.88 15.48 -2.44
N VAL A 149 -17.91 14.54 -2.47
CA VAL A 149 -16.81 14.48 -1.49
C VAL A 149 -15.72 15.48 -1.88
N ASP A 150 -15.17 16.14 -0.89
CA ASP A 150 -14.15 17.18 -1.10
C ASP A 150 -12.74 16.58 -1.25
N ALA A 151 -12.48 15.44 -0.59
CA ALA A 151 -11.20 14.73 -0.66
C ALA A 151 -11.37 13.22 -0.51
N LEU A 152 -10.36 12.46 -0.96
CA LEU A 152 -10.29 11.00 -0.77
C LEU A 152 -9.01 10.62 -0.01
N ILE A 153 -9.16 9.82 1.03
CA ILE A 153 -8.07 9.12 1.72
C ILE A 153 -8.16 7.66 1.28
N ILE A 154 -7.08 7.13 0.69
CA ILE A 154 -7.09 5.80 0.08
C ILE A 154 -5.99 4.94 0.67
N VAL A 155 -6.39 3.88 1.38
CA VAL A 155 -5.52 2.71 1.61
C VAL A 155 -5.68 1.82 0.39
N THR A 156 -4.67 1.79 -0.46
CA THR A 156 -4.76 1.13 -1.77
C THR A 156 -4.90 -0.39 -1.65
N SER A 157 -5.51 -1.00 -2.65
CA SER A 157 -5.55 -2.46 -2.78
C SER A 157 -4.14 -3.07 -2.69
N PRO A 158 -4.03 -4.30 -2.12
CA PRO A 158 -2.78 -5.04 -2.10
C PRO A 158 -2.18 -5.20 -3.51
N GLY A 159 -0.85 -5.25 -3.59
CA GLY A 159 -0.12 -5.44 -4.84
C GLY A 159 0.89 -4.34 -5.13
N GLU A 160 1.67 -4.53 -6.20
CA GLU A 160 2.74 -3.60 -6.59
C GLU A 160 2.25 -2.44 -7.46
N HIS A 161 1.04 -2.52 -7.97
CA HIS A 161 0.50 -1.57 -8.94
C HIS A 161 -0.51 -0.63 -8.29
N PHE A 162 -0.50 0.61 -8.75
CA PHE A 162 -1.57 1.55 -8.47
C PHE A 162 -2.68 1.42 -9.52
N ASN A 163 -3.90 1.62 -9.08
CA ASN A 163 -5.06 1.75 -9.93
C ASN A 163 -4.91 2.99 -10.85
N GLU A 164 -5.41 2.87 -12.08
CA GLU A 164 -5.37 3.98 -13.04
C GLU A 164 -6.21 5.17 -12.60
N ASP A 165 -7.32 4.91 -11.89
CA ASP A 165 -8.18 5.97 -11.38
C ASP A 165 -7.47 6.80 -10.30
N ILE A 166 -6.65 6.17 -9.45
CA ILE A 166 -5.81 6.90 -8.50
C ILE A 166 -4.79 7.77 -9.23
N ILE A 167 -4.12 7.23 -10.27
CA ILE A 167 -3.17 7.99 -11.08
C ILE A 167 -3.88 9.18 -11.74
N ARG A 168 -5.08 8.98 -12.28
CA ARG A 168 -5.89 10.04 -12.86
C ARG A 168 -6.22 11.14 -11.85
N LEU A 169 -6.71 10.78 -10.67
CA LEU A 169 -7.01 11.74 -9.60
C LEU A 169 -5.80 12.61 -9.25
N VAL A 170 -4.62 11.99 -9.13
CA VAL A 170 -3.37 12.71 -8.85
C VAL A 170 -3.01 13.66 -9.99
N LEU A 171 -3.12 13.22 -11.24
CA LEU A 171 -2.82 14.05 -12.42
C LEU A 171 -3.82 15.21 -12.59
N ASP A 172 -5.07 14.99 -12.24
CA ASP A 172 -6.15 15.98 -12.26
C ASP A 172 -6.12 16.92 -11.04
N LYS A 173 -5.13 16.74 -10.15
CA LYS A 173 -4.96 17.50 -8.91
C LYS A 173 -6.16 17.43 -7.96
N TYR A 174 -6.90 16.33 -8.01
CA TYR A 174 -7.94 16.07 -7.04
C TYR A 174 -7.31 15.85 -5.64
N PRO A 175 -7.89 16.35 -4.54
CA PRO A 175 -7.37 16.13 -3.21
C PRO A 175 -7.42 14.64 -2.83
N VAL A 176 -6.33 13.91 -3.09
CA VAL A 176 -6.19 12.48 -2.78
C VAL A 176 -4.95 12.25 -1.92
N ILE A 177 -5.14 11.53 -0.82
CA ILE A 177 -4.09 11.15 0.10
C ILE A 177 -3.93 9.63 0.08
N LEU A 178 -2.71 9.17 -0.20
CA LEU A 178 -2.37 7.76 -0.17
C LEU A 178 -1.88 7.36 1.22
N VAL A 179 -2.41 6.27 1.73
CA VAL A 179 -2.02 5.69 3.03
C VAL A 179 -1.33 4.35 2.79
N GLU A 180 -0.34 4.00 3.62
CA GLU A 180 0.46 2.76 3.56
C GLU A 180 1.42 2.67 2.37
N LYS A 181 1.25 3.50 1.35
CA LYS A 181 1.98 3.40 0.09
C LYS A 181 2.17 4.77 -0.55
N SER A 182 3.30 4.98 -1.22
CA SER A 182 3.55 6.19 -2.00
C SER A 182 3.99 5.84 -3.41
N MET A 183 3.69 6.71 -4.37
CA MET A 183 4.25 6.59 -5.72
C MET A 183 5.72 7.05 -5.71
N GLN A 184 6.60 6.32 -6.42
CA GLN A 184 8.03 6.65 -6.43
C GLN A 184 8.33 7.93 -7.22
N ASP A 185 7.83 7.99 -8.45
CA ASP A 185 8.21 9.06 -9.41
C ASP A 185 7.10 10.08 -9.67
N ILE A 186 5.98 9.96 -8.96
CA ILE A 186 4.86 10.90 -9.04
C ILE A 186 4.65 11.49 -7.66
N ARG A 187 4.74 12.83 -7.57
CA ARG A 187 4.49 13.52 -6.31
C ARG A 187 3.02 13.37 -5.90
N THR A 188 2.81 12.75 -4.75
CA THR A 188 1.49 12.52 -4.17
C THR A 188 1.50 12.83 -2.69
N ASN A 189 0.41 13.35 -2.16
CA ASN A 189 0.23 13.38 -0.71
C ASN A 189 0.15 11.94 -0.22
N SER A 190 1.05 11.57 0.68
CA SER A 190 1.09 10.22 1.22
C SER A 190 1.60 10.17 2.64
N VAL A 191 1.10 9.22 3.41
CA VAL A 191 1.55 8.91 4.77
C VAL A 191 1.67 7.41 4.96
N TYR A 192 2.79 6.95 5.49
CA TYR A 192 3.06 5.55 5.77
C TYR A 192 4.16 5.42 6.84
N CYS A 193 4.22 4.25 7.48
CA CYS A 193 5.28 3.91 8.42
C CYS A 193 6.51 3.36 7.66
N ASP A 194 7.73 3.62 8.18
CA ASP A 194 8.95 3.00 7.65
C ASP A 194 8.97 1.50 7.99
N ALA A 195 8.40 0.72 7.07
CA ALA A 195 8.29 -0.72 7.21
C ALA A 195 9.67 -1.44 7.22
N GLY A 196 10.66 -0.90 6.51
CA GLY A 196 12.01 -1.44 6.49
C GLY A 196 12.70 -1.28 7.84
N LYS A 197 12.62 -0.08 8.41
CA LYS A 197 13.13 0.19 9.75
C LYS A 197 12.43 -0.68 10.81
N GLY A 198 11.09 -0.83 10.72
CA GLY A 198 10.35 -1.71 11.60
C GLY A 198 10.81 -3.16 11.51
N GLY A 199 11.07 -3.68 10.28
CA GLY A 199 11.65 -5.00 10.08
C GLY A 199 13.03 -5.15 10.72
N ALA A 200 13.90 -4.15 10.57
CA ALA A 200 15.20 -4.14 11.22
C ALA A 200 15.09 -4.18 12.76
N MET A 201 14.21 -3.39 13.33
CA MET A 201 13.96 -3.39 14.79
C MET A 201 13.51 -4.74 15.33
N MET A 202 12.73 -5.53 14.56
CA MET A 202 12.36 -6.90 14.96
C MET A 202 13.58 -7.80 15.09
N ALA A 203 14.48 -7.77 14.10
CA ALA A 203 15.70 -8.57 14.10
C ALA A 203 16.65 -8.13 15.26
N GLU A 204 16.85 -6.83 15.41
CA GLU A 204 17.67 -6.26 16.49
C GLU A 204 17.14 -6.66 17.87
N TYR A 205 15.82 -6.61 18.08
CA TYR A 205 15.20 -7.05 19.33
C TYR A 205 15.49 -8.52 19.64
N LEU A 206 15.27 -9.43 18.68
CA LEU A 206 15.52 -10.83 18.88
C LEU A 206 17.01 -11.12 19.15
N MET A 207 17.91 -10.53 18.37
CA MET A 207 19.35 -10.64 18.59
C MET A 207 19.79 -10.08 19.94
N GLY A 208 19.21 -8.96 20.38
CA GLY A 208 19.44 -8.36 21.69
C GLY A 208 19.00 -9.25 22.86
N LYS A 209 17.99 -10.10 22.65
CA LYS A 209 17.56 -11.14 23.61
C LYS A 209 18.42 -12.43 23.52
N GLY A 210 19.48 -12.44 22.71
CA GLY A 210 20.37 -13.59 22.55
C GLY A 210 19.89 -14.66 21.57
N VAL A 211 18.75 -14.44 20.89
CA VAL A 211 18.16 -15.38 19.94
C VAL A 211 19.00 -15.42 18.65
N ARG A 212 19.22 -16.61 18.12
CA ARG A 212 19.97 -16.82 16.87
C ARG A 212 19.26 -17.74 15.88
N LYS A 213 18.37 -18.59 16.37
CA LYS A 213 17.59 -19.54 15.56
C LYS A 213 16.18 -18.99 15.37
N ILE A 214 15.98 -18.29 14.25
CA ILE A 214 14.80 -17.48 13.98
C ILE A 214 14.12 -17.98 12.71
N GLY A 215 12.80 -18.15 12.77
CA GLY A 215 11.96 -18.35 11.59
C GLY A 215 11.20 -17.08 11.27
N LEU A 216 10.78 -16.92 10.00
CA LEU A 216 9.95 -15.82 9.52
C LEU A 216 8.68 -16.38 8.89
N VAL A 217 7.52 -15.92 9.36
CA VAL A 217 6.23 -16.24 8.74
C VAL A 217 5.66 -15.00 8.08
N THR A 218 5.35 -15.09 6.80
CA THR A 218 4.99 -13.97 5.94
C THR A 218 3.89 -14.31 4.96
N TYR A 219 3.46 -13.34 4.19
CA TYR A 219 2.66 -13.52 2.97
C TYR A 219 3.55 -13.54 1.73
N PRO A 220 3.06 -14.07 0.59
CA PRO A 220 3.78 -13.96 -0.67
C PRO A 220 4.17 -12.51 -0.97
N PRO A 221 5.41 -12.22 -1.42
CA PRO A 221 5.93 -10.87 -1.61
C PRO A 221 5.11 -9.97 -2.54
N ARG A 222 4.27 -10.57 -3.40
CA ARG A 222 3.37 -9.86 -4.31
C ARG A 222 2.17 -9.20 -3.62
N PHE A 223 1.91 -9.51 -2.34
CA PHE A 223 0.69 -9.09 -1.65
C PHE A 223 0.71 -7.64 -1.20
N THR A 224 1.81 -7.15 -0.61
CA THR A 224 1.89 -5.75 -0.22
C THR A 224 3.31 -5.21 -0.36
N PHE A 225 3.42 -3.93 -0.67
CA PHE A 225 4.72 -3.24 -0.72
C PHE A 225 5.41 -3.23 0.65
N GLY A 226 4.64 -3.02 1.73
CA GLY A 226 5.16 -3.01 3.10
C GLY A 226 5.78 -4.34 3.52
N VAL A 227 5.21 -5.49 3.09
CA VAL A 227 5.76 -6.83 3.42
C VAL A 227 7.17 -7.01 2.90
N LYS A 228 7.44 -6.62 1.64
CA LYS A 228 8.80 -6.68 1.07
C LYS A 228 9.80 -5.86 1.86
N ALA A 229 9.41 -4.64 2.23
CA ALA A 229 10.27 -3.74 2.99
C ALA A 229 10.54 -4.31 4.40
N ARG A 230 9.53 -4.89 5.08
CA ARG A 230 9.68 -5.55 6.38
C ARG A 230 10.70 -6.68 6.32
N ILE A 231 10.53 -7.60 5.33
CA ILE A 231 11.45 -8.73 5.13
C ILE A 231 12.86 -8.24 4.83
N PHE A 232 13.00 -7.27 3.92
CA PHE A 232 14.31 -6.73 3.55
C PHE A 232 15.03 -6.09 4.75
N GLY A 233 14.32 -5.26 5.53
CA GLY A 233 14.88 -4.64 6.73
C GLY A 233 15.29 -5.67 7.77
N PHE A 234 14.44 -6.69 8.00
CA PHE A 234 14.72 -7.79 8.92
C PHE A 234 15.98 -8.58 8.52
N GLN A 235 16.07 -9.03 7.29
CA GLN A 235 17.21 -9.74 6.76
C GLN A 235 18.51 -8.92 6.81
N SER A 236 18.42 -7.63 6.42
CA SER A 236 19.57 -6.72 6.46
C SER A 236 20.12 -6.53 7.87
N ALA A 237 19.23 -6.40 8.87
CA ALA A 237 19.64 -6.24 10.26
C ALA A 237 20.25 -7.52 10.84
N LEU A 238 19.76 -8.71 10.46
CA LEU A 238 20.40 -9.99 10.85
C LEU A 238 21.84 -10.03 10.37
N VAL A 239 22.07 -9.70 9.09
CA VAL A 239 23.42 -9.69 8.50
C VAL A 239 24.32 -8.67 9.20
N ALA A 240 23.82 -7.45 9.44
CA ALA A 240 24.56 -6.42 10.17
C ALA A 240 24.91 -6.84 11.60
N GLY A 241 24.07 -7.63 12.25
CA GLY A 241 24.27 -8.19 13.58
C GLY A 241 25.11 -9.49 13.61
N GLY A 242 25.71 -9.89 12.47
CA GLY A 242 26.55 -11.08 12.35
C GLY A 242 25.77 -12.42 12.34
N VAL A 243 24.46 -12.39 12.12
CA VAL A 243 23.62 -13.55 11.89
C VAL A 243 23.43 -13.73 10.38
N PRO A 244 23.64 -14.93 9.81
CA PRO A 244 23.36 -15.17 8.40
C PRO A 244 21.91 -14.78 8.04
N PRO A 245 21.66 -14.34 6.79
CA PRO A 245 20.28 -14.16 6.34
C PRO A 245 19.53 -15.48 6.41
N LEU A 246 18.23 -15.42 6.69
CA LEU A 246 17.41 -16.63 6.72
C LEU A 246 17.42 -17.31 5.34
N SER A 247 17.67 -18.61 5.34
CA SER A 247 17.49 -19.46 4.16
C SER A 247 15.99 -19.63 3.84
N ASP A 248 15.68 -20.03 2.64
CA ASP A 248 14.29 -20.13 2.15
C ASP A 248 13.43 -21.11 2.99
N ASP A 249 14.02 -22.15 3.57
CA ASP A 249 13.37 -23.09 4.46
C ASP A 249 12.97 -22.50 5.82
N LEU A 250 13.64 -21.42 6.26
CA LEU A 250 13.29 -20.67 7.47
C LEU A 250 12.28 -19.55 7.23
N ILE A 251 11.77 -19.41 6.00
CA ILE A 251 10.78 -18.41 5.61
C ILE A 251 9.52 -19.10 5.11
N LEU A 252 8.49 -19.12 5.94
CA LEU A 252 7.18 -19.64 5.55
C LEU A 252 6.31 -18.54 4.95
N SER A 253 5.79 -18.78 3.74
CA SER A 253 4.84 -17.89 3.07
C SER A 253 3.43 -18.50 3.12
N VAL A 254 2.52 -17.85 3.87
CA VAL A 254 1.14 -18.31 4.07
C VAL A 254 0.20 -17.59 3.09
N THR A 255 -0.71 -18.33 2.44
CA THR A 255 -1.65 -17.74 1.49
C THR A 255 -2.78 -17.02 2.22
N PRO A 256 -3.06 -15.73 1.93
CA PRO A 256 -4.05 -14.93 2.67
C PRO A 256 -5.50 -15.40 2.53
N ASP A 257 -5.83 -16.12 1.46
CA ASP A 257 -7.21 -16.57 1.20
C ASP A 257 -7.81 -17.39 2.34
N LEU A 258 -6.95 -18.04 3.13
CA LEU A 258 -7.34 -18.82 4.31
C LEU A 258 -7.68 -17.94 5.53
N LEU A 259 -7.29 -16.66 5.53
CA LEU A 259 -7.35 -15.79 6.70
C LEU A 259 -8.54 -14.83 6.70
N GLN A 260 -9.21 -14.65 5.57
CA GLN A 260 -10.16 -13.55 5.33
C GLN A 260 -11.58 -13.72 5.90
N ARG A 261 -11.90 -14.84 6.59
CA ARG A 261 -13.31 -15.16 6.90
C ARG A 261 -13.68 -15.31 8.37
N SER A 262 -12.75 -15.17 9.31
CA SER A 262 -13.03 -15.43 10.73
C SER A 262 -12.16 -14.56 11.66
N ASP A 263 -12.77 -14.08 12.75
CA ASP A 263 -12.05 -13.43 13.86
C ASP A 263 -11.11 -14.42 14.59
N ASP A 264 -11.33 -15.70 14.40
CA ASP A 264 -10.49 -16.79 14.96
C ASP A 264 -10.30 -17.90 13.91
N PRO A 265 -9.44 -17.67 12.90
CA PRO A 265 -9.20 -18.63 11.83
C PRO A 265 -8.54 -19.92 12.35
N GLU A 266 -8.81 -21.03 11.66
CA GLU A 266 -8.11 -22.28 11.88
C GLU A 266 -6.62 -22.10 11.56
N ILE A 267 -5.78 -22.91 12.25
CA ILE A 267 -4.34 -22.88 12.03
C ILE A 267 -4.05 -23.56 10.68
N PRO A 268 -3.44 -22.88 9.71
CA PRO A 268 -2.99 -23.51 8.49
C PRO A 268 -2.01 -24.66 8.75
N GLU A 269 -2.20 -25.79 8.08
CA GLU A 269 -1.34 -26.98 8.26
C GLU A 269 0.13 -26.68 7.97
N GLU A 270 0.41 -25.76 7.04
CA GLU A 270 1.77 -25.36 6.72
C GLU A 270 2.49 -24.68 7.89
N ILE A 271 1.78 -24.00 8.81
CA ILE A 271 2.39 -23.43 10.03
C ILE A 271 2.79 -24.55 10.98
N ILE A 272 1.93 -25.55 11.18
CA ILE A 272 2.23 -26.70 12.04
C ILE A 272 3.41 -27.48 11.48
N ARG A 273 3.40 -27.74 10.16
CA ARG A 273 4.49 -28.45 9.48
C ARG A 273 5.81 -27.68 9.61
N PHE A 274 5.83 -26.37 9.29
CA PHE A 274 7.00 -25.53 9.43
C PHE A 274 7.62 -25.59 10.84
N LEU A 275 6.78 -25.45 11.87
CA LEU A 275 7.25 -25.54 13.26
C LEU A 275 7.74 -26.93 13.64
N SER A 276 7.19 -28.00 13.03
CA SER A 276 7.60 -29.39 13.26
C SER A 276 8.92 -29.71 12.58
N GLU A 277 9.15 -29.19 11.38
CA GLU A 277 10.39 -29.38 10.61
C GLU A 277 11.56 -28.59 11.21
N HIS A 278 11.27 -27.54 11.99
CA HIS A 278 12.28 -26.66 12.63
C HIS A 278 12.14 -26.66 14.17
N PRO A 279 12.43 -27.79 14.84
CA PRO A 279 12.35 -27.89 16.30
C PRO A 279 13.38 -27.00 17.01
N GLU A 280 14.47 -26.61 16.31
CA GLU A 280 15.55 -25.78 16.85
C GLU A 280 15.18 -24.27 16.92
N LEU A 281 14.07 -23.82 16.32
CA LEU A 281 13.69 -22.42 16.37
C LEU A 281 13.44 -21.97 17.82
N GLU A 282 14.06 -20.84 18.17
CA GLU A 282 13.91 -20.15 19.46
C GLU A 282 12.91 -19.00 19.35
N ALA A 283 12.72 -18.44 18.13
CA ALA A 283 11.76 -17.38 17.86
C ALA A 283 11.17 -17.47 16.46
N VAL A 284 9.98 -16.88 16.34
CA VAL A 284 9.32 -16.63 15.05
C VAL A 284 8.97 -15.16 14.94
N ALA A 285 9.46 -14.51 13.86
CA ALA A 285 9.02 -13.20 13.46
C ALA A 285 7.85 -13.32 12.47
N THR A 286 6.86 -12.43 12.58
CA THR A 286 5.72 -12.43 11.65
C THR A 286 5.48 -11.03 11.09
N VAL A 287 5.05 -10.95 9.84
CA VAL A 287 4.86 -9.66 9.17
C VAL A 287 3.61 -8.91 9.63
N ASP A 288 2.72 -9.54 10.38
CA ASP A 288 1.59 -8.90 11.05
C ASP A 288 1.09 -9.67 12.28
N ALA A 289 0.14 -9.06 13.00
CA ALA A 289 -0.44 -9.61 14.22
C ALA A 289 -1.35 -10.84 13.96
N MET A 290 -1.94 -10.98 12.78
CA MET A 290 -2.77 -12.13 12.44
C MET A 290 -1.92 -13.40 12.32
N LEU A 291 -0.81 -13.33 11.60
CA LEU A 291 0.13 -14.44 11.51
C LEU A 291 0.73 -14.79 12.89
N ALA A 292 1.01 -13.77 13.72
CA ALA A 292 1.48 -14.01 15.11
C ALA A 292 0.44 -14.79 15.93
N LYS A 293 -0.84 -14.46 15.79
CA LYS A 293 -1.93 -15.20 16.45
C LYS A 293 -1.95 -16.66 16.02
N LEU A 294 -1.81 -16.95 14.73
CA LEU A 294 -1.81 -18.32 14.20
C LEU A 294 -0.58 -19.11 14.64
N VAL A 295 0.60 -18.50 14.56
CA VAL A 295 1.85 -19.12 15.09
C VAL A 295 1.73 -19.38 16.57
N GLY A 296 1.20 -18.44 17.35
CA GLY A 296 1.00 -18.60 18.78
C GLY A 296 0.05 -19.74 19.14
N LYS A 297 -1.06 -19.89 18.40
CA LYS A 297 -1.99 -21.04 18.56
C LYS A 297 -1.31 -22.35 18.22
N ALA A 298 -0.54 -22.41 17.12
CA ALA A 298 0.21 -23.59 16.73
C ALA A 298 1.26 -23.99 17.80
N CYS A 299 2.04 -23.00 18.27
CA CYS A 299 3.02 -23.22 19.34
C CYS A 299 2.35 -23.79 20.63
N TYR A 300 1.23 -23.20 21.03
CA TYR A 300 0.48 -23.70 22.18
C TYR A 300 0.01 -25.17 21.99
N GLN A 301 -0.57 -25.46 20.82
CA GLN A 301 -1.04 -26.81 20.47
C GLN A 301 0.10 -27.83 20.46
N MET A 302 1.31 -27.43 20.06
CA MET A 302 2.51 -28.28 20.00
C MET A 302 3.30 -28.33 21.33
N GLY A 303 2.86 -27.60 22.35
CA GLY A 303 3.56 -27.53 23.65
C GLY A 303 4.84 -26.67 23.63
N ARG A 304 5.07 -25.88 22.58
CA ARG A 304 6.22 -24.93 22.43
C ARG A 304 5.92 -23.60 23.08
N THR A 305 5.65 -23.62 24.38
CA THR A 305 5.21 -22.41 25.12
C THR A 305 6.33 -21.40 25.42
N ASP A 306 7.58 -21.80 25.22
CA ASP A 306 8.80 -20.98 25.34
C ASP A 306 9.16 -20.21 24.07
N MET A 307 8.42 -20.43 22.95
CA MET A 307 8.65 -19.75 21.69
C MET A 307 8.47 -18.25 21.84
N ARG A 308 9.49 -17.47 21.47
CA ARG A 308 9.35 -16.04 21.34
C ARG A 308 8.72 -15.67 20.02
N ILE A 309 7.69 -14.82 20.06
CA ILE A 309 7.02 -14.34 18.86
C ILE A 309 7.13 -12.83 18.84
N ILE A 310 7.51 -12.26 17.69
CA ILE A 310 7.47 -10.82 17.44
C ILE A 310 6.71 -10.53 16.15
N CYS A 311 5.91 -9.49 16.13
CA CYS A 311 5.07 -9.16 14.98
C CYS A 311 5.05 -7.66 14.66
N PHE A 312 4.55 -7.32 13.48
CA PHE A 312 4.01 -6.00 13.23
C PHE A 312 2.58 -5.92 13.76
N ASP A 313 2.22 -4.71 14.18
CA ASP A 313 0.93 -4.33 14.75
C ASP A 313 0.63 -4.97 16.11
N GLU A 314 -0.19 -4.26 16.87
CA GLU A 314 -0.61 -4.70 18.19
C GLU A 314 -1.40 -6.01 18.12
N PRO A 315 -0.90 -7.08 18.75
CA PRO A 315 -1.56 -8.37 18.71
C PRO A 315 -2.85 -8.37 19.52
N SER A 316 -3.88 -9.02 19.01
CA SER A 316 -5.11 -9.26 19.77
C SER A 316 -4.93 -10.46 20.69
N TYR A 317 -5.53 -10.40 21.88
CA TYR A 317 -5.54 -11.55 22.78
C TYR A 317 -6.22 -12.75 22.13
N SER A 318 -5.62 -13.92 22.29
CA SER A 318 -6.20 -15.21 21.88
C SER A 318 -6.05 -16.24 23.00
N LYS A 319 -7.13 -16.93 23.30
CA LYS A 319 -7.10 -18.03 24.26
C LYS A 319 -6.32 -19.23 23.66
N ASN A 320 -5.61 -19.98 24.52
CA ASN A 320 -4.82 -21.13 24.08
C ASN A 320 -3.81 -20.77 22.97
N SER A 321 -3.03 -19.72 23.21
CA SER A 321 -2.03 -19.20 22.29
C SER A 321 -0.79 -18.74 23.06
N VAL A 322 0.39 -18.93 22.51
CA VAL A 322 1.60 -18.24 22.95
C VAL A 322 1.48 -16.80 22.49
N TYR A 323 1.52 -15.88 23.45
CA TYR A 323 1.37 -14.46 23.13
C TYR A 323 2.69 -13.86 22.65
N PRO A 324 2.69 -12.94 21.69
CA PRO A 324 3.90 -12.25 21.27
C PRO A 324 4.61 -11.56 22.45
N THR A 325 5.94 -11.57 22.43
CA THR A 325 6.78 -10.91 23.44
C THR A 325 7.02 -9.42 23.13
N ALA A 326 6.84 -9.03 21.87
CA ALA A 326 6.95 -7.67 21.41
C ALA A 326 6.23 -7.47 20.09
N TYR A 327 5.95 -6.21 19.73
CA TYR A 327 5.46 -5.86 18.40
C TYR A 327 6.01 -4.52 17.93
N ILE A 328 5.93 -4.29 16.63
CA ILE A 328 6.25 -3.01 15.99
C ILE A 328 4.95 -2.21 15.83
N ASP A 329 4.85 -1.11 16.56
CA ASP A 329 3.74 -0.17 16.44
C ASP A 329 3.99 0.80 15.28
N GLN A 330 3.09 0.79 14.32
CA GLN A 330 3.08 1.69 13.16
C GLN A 330 2.35 3.01 13.43
N SER A 331 1.85 3.21 14.64
CA SER A 331 1.10 4.39 15.07
C SER A 331 -0.13 4.70 14.18
N PRO A 332 -1.04 3.74 13.97
CA PRO A 332 -2.14 3.86 12.99
C PRO A 332 -3.06 5.05 13.26
N VAL A 333 -3.31 5.41 14.52
CA VAL A 333 -4.10 6.61 14.86
C VAL A 333 -3.42 7.88 14.33
N GLU A 334 -2.10 8.00 14.49
CA GLU A 334 -1.36 9.16 14.00
C GLU A 334 -1.25 9.16 12.47
N VAL A 335 -1.13 7.98 11.83
CA VAL A 335 -1.26 7.84 10.36
C VAL A 335 -2.59 8.44 9.90
N GLY A 336 -3.70 8.09 10.55
CA GLY A 336 -5.03 8.61 10.23
C GLY A 336 -5.12 10.14 10.40
N ARG A 337 -4.60 10.68 11.50
CA ARG A 337 -4.59 12.14 11.77
C ARG A 337 -3.76 12.90 10.74
N ILE A 338 -2.58 12.38 10.37
CA ILE A 338 -1.73 13.00 9.34
C ILE A 338 -2.44 12.95 7.98
N ALA A 339 -3.09 11.84 7.63
CA ALA A 339 -3.84 11.73 6.38
C ALA A 339 -4.91 12.83 6.26
N VAL A 340 -5.63 13.11 7.35
CA VAL A 340 -6.62 14.20 7.37
C VAL A 340 -5.95 15.57 7.26
N ARG A 341 -4.86 15.82 8.00
CA ARG A 341 -4.14 17.10 7.88
C ARG A 341 -3.69 17.37 6.45
N LEU A 342 -3.13 16.36 5.78
CA LEU A 342 -2.74 16.45 4.37
C LEU A 342 -3.96 16.71 3.46
N ALA A 343 -5.13 16.12 3.76
CA ALA A 343 -6.36 16.38 3.02
C ALA A 343 -6.82 17.84 3.19
N MET A 344 -6.82 18.36 4.40
CA MET A 344 -7.18 19.75 4.68
C MET A 344 -6.23 20.74 3.99
N GLU A 345 -4.92 20.51 4.08
CA GLU A 345 -3.92 21.32 3.38
C GLU A 345 -4.14 21.32 1.85
N ALA A 346 -4.46 20.16 1.28
CA ALA A 346 -4.75 20.05 -0.15
C ALA A 346 -6.03 20.82 -0.53
N LEU A 347 -7.06 20.82 0.32
CA LEU A 347 -8.30 21.57 0.13
C LEU A 347 -8.09 23.09 0.26
N GLU A 348 -7.16 23.52 1.10
CA GLU A 348 -6.75 24.93 1.24
C GLU A 348 -5.87 25.43 0.09
N GLY A 349 -5.59 24.57 -0.90
CA GLY A 349 -4.87 24.94 -2.12
C GLY A 349 -3.36 24.78 -2.04
N GLN A 350 -2.83 23.99 -1.10
CA GLN A 350 -1.42 23.64 -1.08
C GLN A 350 -1.02 22.91 -2.36
N GLN A 351 -0.10 23.49 -3.13
CA GLN A 351 0.25 23.00 -4.45
C GLN A 351 1.31 21.88 -4.44
N GLU A 352 2.13 21.81 -3.40
CA GLU A 352 3.20 20.80 -3.33
C GLU A 352 2.78 19.60 -2.48
N PRO A 353 2.62 18.41 -3.09
CA PRO A 353 2.32 17.19 -2.35
C PRO A 353 3.44 16.84 -1.36
N LYS A 354 3.04 16.39 -0.17
CA LYS A 354 3.92 15.97 0.91
C LYS A 354 3.94 14.46 1.07
N LYS A 355 5.13 13.94 1.37
CA LYS A 355 5.35 12.56 1.75
C LYS A 355 5.74 12.49 3.22
N CYS A 356 4.83 11.97 4.05
CA CYS A 356 5.04 11.83 5.49
C CYS A 356 5.42 10.39 5.81
N VAL A 357 6.60 10.20 6.40
CA VAL A 357 7.08 8.89 6.87
C VAL A 357 7.04 8.89 8.39
N ILE A 358 6.34 7.91 8.96
CA ILE A 358 6.24 7.73 10.41
C ILE A 358 7.29 6.73 10.87
N GLU A 359 7.96 7.06 11.96
CA GLU A 359 8.91 6.17 12.61
C GLU A 359 8.18 5.04 13.34
N PRO A 360 8.53 3.77 13.08
CA PRO A 360 8.01 2.64 13.85
C PRO A 360 8.54 2.66 15.28
N ARG A 361 7.80 2.05 16.19
CA ARG A 361 8.19 1.89 17.59
C ARG A 361 8.14 0.44 18.01
N LEU A 362 9.17 -0.03 18.69
CA LEU A 362 9.14 -1.32 19.36
C LEU A 362 8.39 -1.21 20.69
N VAL A 363 7.43 -2.10 20.90
CA VAL A 363 6.68 -2.23 22.15
C VAL A 363 6.92 -3.62 22.70
N GLU A 364 7.59 -3.71 23.86
CA GLU A 364 7.73 -4.98 24.58
C GLU A 364 6.45 -5.28 25.39
N LEU A 365 6.05 -6.55 25.36
CA LEU A 365 4.88 -7.03 26.10
C LEU A 365 5.38 -7.85 27.31
N SER A 366 4.83 -7.57 28.46
CA SER A 366 5.16 -8.20 29.74
C SER A 366 4.37 -9.49 29.96
#